data_00f76a8d95a4e7c3c63d67ff0ed96287
#
_entry.id   00f76a8d95a4e7c3c63d67ff0ed96287
#
_cell.length_a   1.000
_cell.length_b   1.000
_cell.length_c   1.000
_cell.angle_alpha   90.00
_cell.angle_beta   90.00
_cell.angle_gamma   90.00
#
_symmetry.space_group_name_H-M   'P 1'
#
loop_
_entity.id
_entity.type
_entity.pdbx_description
1 polymer ?
#
loop_
_entity_poly.entity_id
_entity_poly.type
_entity_poly.pdbx_seq_one_letter_code
_entity_poly.pdbx_strand_id
1 'polypeptide(L)'
;MKNKIKIIIAGLACAGLFLMPISVNAARYYGVDSSRYQGNTLKKVTPEDSFAISQIGGYYNGTFIPQTTYQSQVASGIAMGLRMHTYIYMETGSNQVQTKQMLDYYLPKVQTPKKSIVALDYESGASADREANTDNVLYGLRRVKEAGYTPVLYSYKPYILSHLNRQRITAEFPNCLWIAAYRDYSVMTRPDYNYFPSMPGINMWQFTSTAIAGGYDYNVDLLGITLNGYKNGNPKSETKAIEQGQKADNTPKSAIQVGNTVRVKFGVKYWANGVGMPSWVQSNTYKVQQVSGNKVLLAGIMSWINVSDVEIISVTNNSNPIIGASYYVVKSGDTLGGIASRYGTTWQRLQELNGLSNPNWIYPGQRLKVTVNGYAQRAYTVRRGDTLSSIAGRLGVSVGTLATRNNISNPNLIFVGQRLSY
;
A
#
# COMPACT_ATOMS: atom_id res chain seq x y z
N MET A 1 96.07 30.55 13.50
CA MET A 1 94.66 31.05 13.66
C MET A 1 93.68 30.10 12.96
N LYS A 2 93.07 29.22 13.73
CA LYS A 2 92.09 28.23 13.21
C LYS A 2 90.85 28.35 14.07
N ASN A 3 89.82 29.00 13.51
CA ASN A 3 88.50 29.12 14.12
C ASN A 3 87.79 27.73 14.07
N LYS A 4 87.44 27.23 15.22
CA LYS A 4 86.59 26.04 15.35
C LYS A 4 85.14 26.50 15.49
N ILE A 5 84.35 26.20 14.50
CA ILE A 5 82.89 26.38 14.55
C ILE A 5 82.30 25.19 15.35
N LYS A 6 81.61 25.47 16.44
CA LYS A 6 80.84 24.53 17.20
C LYS A 6 79.44 24.46 16.59
N ILE A 7 79.09 23.31 16.06
CA ILE A 7 77.70 23.00 15.61
C ILE A 7 76.98 22.48 16.87
N ILE A 8 75.96 23.25 17.28
CA ILE A 8 75.01 22.82 18.31
C ILE A 8 73.89 22.10 17.58
N ILE A 9 73.75 20.78 17.74
CA ILE A 9 72.61 20.00 17.29
C ILE A 9 71.54 20.14 18.36
N ALA A 10 70.51 20.96 18.08
CA ALA A 10 69.29 20.96 18.87
C ALA A 10 68.44 19.76 18.49
N GLY A 11 68.34 18.80 19.40
CA GLY A 11 67.44 17.68 19.25
C GLY A 11 65.97 18.11 19.34
N LEU A 12 65.26 18.06 18.24
CA LEU A 12 63.81 18.18 18.25
C LEU A 12 63.22 16.86 18.81
N ALA A 13 62.77 16.92 20.06
CA ALA A 13 61.92 15.87 20.61
C ALA A 13 60.53 16.01 19.96
N CYS A 14 60.23 15.18 18.94
CA CYS A 14 58.89 14.98 18.46
C CYS A 14 58.08 14.28 19.57
N ALA A 15 57.37 15.05 20.37
CA ALA A 15 56.28 14.53 21.18
C ALA A 15 55.20 14.03 20.23
N GLY A 16 55.19 12.71 19.97
CA GLY A 16 54.11 12.08 19.29
C GLY A 16 52.82 12.19 20.12
N LEU A 17 51.97 13.15 19.76
CA LEU A 17 50.60 13.15 20.18
C LEU A 17 49.98 11.86 19.62
N PHE A 18 49.93 10.81 20.43
CA PHE A 18 48.99 9.72 20.23
C PHE A 18 47.58 10.34 20.36
N LEU A 19 47.03 10.74 19.25
CA LEU A 19 45.58 10.90 19.12
C LEU A 19 44.98 9.53 19.34
N MET A 20 44.64 9.22 20.61
CA MET A 20 43.73 8.12 20.87
C MET A 20 42.51 8.37 20.04
N PRO A 21 42.04 7.38 19.25
CA PRO A 21 40.77 7.54 18.59
C PRO A 21 39.74 7.75 19.70
N ILE A 22 39.20 8.96 19.82
CA ILE A 22 38.02 9.20 20.58
C ILE A 22 36.98 8.30 19.86
N SER A 23 36.69 7.15 20.46
CA SER A 23 35.53 6.38 20.05
C SER A 23 34.32 7.24 20.41
N VAL A 24 33.94 8.11 19.50
CA VAL A 24 32.61 8.71 19.51
C VAL A 24 31.69 7.50 19.40
N ASN A 25 31.15 7.06 20.52
CA ASN A 25 29.99 6.19 20.52
C ASN A 25 28.90 7.02 19.82
N ALA A 26 28.84 6.94 18.49
CA ALA A 26 27.78 7.56 17.72
C ALA A 26 26.49 7.03 18.32
N ALA A 27 25.70 7.93 18.88
CA ALA A 27 24.44 7.56 19.48
C ALA A 27 23.61 6.83 18.43
N ARG A 28 23.32 5.55 18.70
CA ARG A 28 22.48 4.72 17.83
C ARG A 28 21.04 5.00 18.15
N TYR A 29 20.24 5.26 17.11
CA TYR A 29 18.82 5.50 17.26
C TYR A 29 18.05 4.29 16.76
N TYR A 30 17.01 3.91 17.48
CA TYR A 30 16.13 2.81 17.11
C TYR A 30 14.78 3.34 16.67
N GLY A 31 14.15 2.60 15.77
CA GLY A 31 12.84 2.97 15.27
C GLY A 31 12.26 1.94 14.30
N VAL A 32 11.01 2.13 13.98
CA VAL A 32 10.23 1.23 13.13
C VAL A 32 10.13 1.78 11.72
N ASP A 33 9.92 0.90 10.76
CA ASP A 33 9.30 1.30 9.51
C ASP A 33 7.95 0.60 9.36
N SER A 34 7.06 1.23 8.59
CA SER A 34 5.66 0.85 8.54
C SER A 34 5.05 1.11 7.19
N SER A 35 4.14 0.23 6.83
CA SER A 35 3.23 0.35 5.71
C SER A 35 1.80 0.12 6.21
N ARG A 36 0.88 -0.13 5.30
CA ARG A 36 -0.50 -0.51 5.64
C ARG A 36 -0.62 -1.78 6.48
N TYR A 37 0.41 -2.63 6.50
CA TYR A 37 0.37 -3.89 7.24
C TYR A 37 0.42 -3.70 8.74
N GLN A 38 0.98 -2.58 9.20
CA GLN A 38 1.08 -2.22 10.60
C GLN A 38 -0.13 -1.40 11.10
N GLY A 39 -1.14 -1.15 10.23
CA GLY A 39 -2.34 -0.40 10.57
C GLY A 39 -2.19 1.12 10.41
N ASN A 40 -3.19 1.86 10.86
CA ASN A 40 -3.25 3.31 10.67
C ASN A 40 -2.53 4.10 11.77
N THR A 41 -2.24 3.49 12.91
CA THR A 41 -1.52 4.11 14.01
C THR A 41 -0.24 3.36 14.32
N LEU A 42 0.83 4.10 14.54
CA LEU A 42 2.13 3.52 14.89
C LEU A 42 2.14 3.01 16.34
N LYS A 43 3.09 2.12 16.61
CA LYS A 43 3.40 1.64 17.96
C LYS A 43 4.92 1.72 18.16
N LYS A 44 5.36 2.09 19.33
CA LYS A 44 6.74 1.89 19.76
C LYS A 44 6.96 0.43 20.08
N VAL A 45 8.06 -0.12 19.62
CA VAL A 45 8.53 -1.46 19.99
C VAL A 45 9.20 -1.41 21.36
N THR A 46 9.99 -0.36 21.57
CA THR A 46 10.62 -0.07 22.87
C THR A 46 10.41 1.39 23.27
N PRO A 47 10.53 1.74 24.55
CA PRO A 47 10.49 3.15 25.00
C PRO A 47 11.57 4.03 24.33
N GLU A 48 12.67 3.44 23.89
CA GLU A 48 13.83 4.12 23.27
C GLU A 48 13.60 4.49 21.81
N ASP A 49 12.52 4.02 21.19
CA ASP A 49 12.20 4.34 19.80
C ASP A 49 12.08 5.85 19.63
N SER A 50 12.85 6.36 18.69
CA SER A 50 13.04 7.79 18.49
C SER A 50 12.69 8.26 17.07
N PHE A 51 12.49 7.34 16.14
CA PHE A 51 12.07 7.65 14.77
C PHE A 51 11.11 6.58 14.21
N ALA A 52 10.42 6.92 13.15
CA ALA A 52 9.73 5.96 12.31
C ALA A 52 9.74 6.41 10.84
N ILE A 53 9.63 5.45 9.93
CA ILE A 53 9.62 5.67 8.49
C ILE A 53 8.34 5.06 7.94
N SER A 54 7.43 5.87 7.38
CA SER A 54 6.14 5.40 6.89
C SER A 54 6.05 5.42 5.37
N GLN A 55 5.45 4.38 4.82
CA GLN A 55 5.23 4.26 3.38
C GLN A 55 4.16 5.23 2.90
N ILE A 56 4.51 6.15 2.01
CA ILE A 56 3.52 7.02 1.37
C ILE A 56 2.77 6.31 0.24
N GLY A 57 3.39 5.33 -0.35
CA GLY A 57 2.89 4.56 -1.47
C GLY A 57 4.03 3.99 -2.30
N GLY A 58 3.73 3.62 -3.52
CA GLY A 58 4.73 3.10 -4.43
C GLY A 58 4.23 2.94 -5.85
N TYR A 59 5.16 2.55 -6.71
CA TYR A 59 4.92 2.13 -8.07
C TYR A 59 5.15 0.63 -8.16
N TYR A 60 4.09 -0.11 -8.40
CA TYR A 60 4.07 -1.57 -8.41
C TYR A 60 3.62 -2.04 -9.80
N ASN A 61 4.52 -2.65 -10.55
CA ASN A 61 4.23 -3.22 -11.87
C ASN A 61 3.35 -2.30 -12.76
N GLY A 62 3.76 -1.05 -12.92
CA GLY A 62 3.04 -0.08 -13.76
C GLY A 62 1.91 0.69 -13.05
N THR A 63 1.65 0.44 -11.77
CA THR A 63 0.50 1.03 -11.06
C THR A 63 0.93 1.83 -9.83
N PHE A 64 0.37 3.04 -9.67
CA PHE A 64 0.51 3.83 -8.46
C PHE A 64 -0.42 3.30 -7.36
N ILE A 65 0.15 3.00 -6.19
CA ILE A 65 -0.61 2.50 -5.04
C ILE A 65 -0.32 3.38 -3.81
N PRO A 66 -1.09 4.46 -3.60
CA PRO A 66 -0.98 5.28 -2.40
C PRO A 66 -1.35 4.48 -1.15
N GLN A 67 -0.65 4.75 -0.04
CA GLN A 67 -0.99 4.17 1.25
C GLN A 67 -2.03 5.04 1.96
N THR A 68 -3.17 4.45 2.30
CA THR A 68 -4.22 5.16 3.06
C THR A 68 -3.84 5.38 4.52
N THR A 69 -2.90 4.59 5.03
CA THR A 69 -2.40 4.66 6.41
C THR A 69 -1.35 5.75 6.61
N TYR A 70 -0.74 6.28 5.55
CA TYR A 70 0.41 7.17 5.64
C TYR A 70 0.17 8.40 6.50
N GLN A 71 -0.93 9.13 6.23
CA GLN A 71 -1.22 10.37 6.94
C GLN A 71 -1.42 10.15 8.45
N SER A 72 -2.20 9.13 8.82
CA SER A 72 -2.46 8.81 10.21
C SER A 72 -1.23 8.23 10.91
N GLN A 73 -0.39 7.45 10.22
CA GLN A 73 0.88 6.97 10.75
C GLN A 73 1.84 8.13 11.04
N VAL A 74 2.02 9.05 10.09
CA VAL A 74 2.87 10.25 10.30
C VAL A 74 2.36 11.06 11.50
N ALA A 75 1.07 11.35 11.54
CA ALA A 75 0.48 12.14 12.62
C ALA A 75 0.63 11.44 13.99
N SER A 76 0.34 10.13 14.08
CA SER A 76 0.47 9.36 15.32
C SER A 76 1.92 9.25 15.79
N GLY A 77 2.87 9.09 14.87
CA GLY A 77 4.29 9.07 15.21
C GLY A 77 4.78 10.41 15.78
N ILE A 78 4.38 11.52 15.17
CA ILE A 78 4.69 12.87 15.69
C ILE A 78 4.10 13.05 17.10
N ALA A 79 2.84 12.61 17.33
CA ALA A 79 2.20 12.69 18.65
C ALA A 79 2.93 11.88 19.71
N MET A 80 3.57 10.77 19.32
CA MET A 80 4.41 9.95 20.20
C MET A 80 5.84 10.48 20.39
N GLY A 81 6.17 11.63 19.78
CA GLY A 81 7.50 12.24 19.84
C GLY A 81 8.52 11.58 18.90
N LEU A 82 8.08 10.75 17.95
CA LEU A 82 8.96 10.14 16.95
C LEU A 82 9.33 11.14 15.84
N ARG A 83 10.57 11.09 15.38
CA ARG A 83 10.99 11.75 14.13
C ARG A 83 10.46 10.92 12.96
N MET A 84 9.50 11.48 12.23
CA MET A 84 8.85 10.79 11.13
C MET A 84 9.58 11.00 9.81
N HIS A 85 9.77 9.92 9.07
CA HIS A 85 10.36 9.89 7.75
C HIS A 85 9.42 9.19 6.76
N THR A 86 9.77 9.22 5.49
CA THR A 86 8.92 8.68 4.42
C THR A 86 9.71 7.69 3.57
N TYR A 87 9.06 6.65 3.05
CA TYR A 87 9.60 5.86 1.96
C TYR A 87 8.59 5.66 0.83
N ILE A 88 9.13 5.41 -0.37
CA ILE A 88 8.38 5.18 -1.61
C ILE A 88 8.86 3.85 -2.19
N TYR A 89 7.96 2.89 -2.36
CA TYR A 89 8.30 1.63 -3.05
C TYR A 89 8.49 1.88 -4.54
N MET A 90 9.64 1.44 -5.08
CA MET A 90 10.13 1.82 -6.40
C MET A 90 10.36 0.58 -7.29
N GLU A 91 9.33 0.04 -7.89
CA GLU A 91 9.41 -1.06 -8.85
C GLU A 91 9.43 -0.53 -10.31
N THR A 92 10.35 0.38 -10.59
CA THR A 92 10.48 1.04 -11.91
C THR A 92 11.66 0.51 -12.73
N GLY A 93 12.42 -0.46 -12.21
CA GLY A 93 13.56 -1.06 -12.89
C GLY A 93 14.56 -0.01 -13.36
N SER A 94 14.87 0.00 -14.67
CA SER A 94 15.71 1.01 -15.32
C SER A 94 14.92 2.14 -15.98
N ASN A 95 13.60 2.24 -15.78
CA ASN A 95 12.75 3.18 -16.50
C ASN A 95 12.65 4.54 -15.76
N GLN A 96 13.46 5.52 -16.19
CA GLN A 96 13.47 6.87 -15.61
C GLN A 96 12.16 7.63 -15.82
N VAL A 97 11.40 7.35 -16.90
CA VAL A 97 10.10 8.00 -17.11
C VAL A 97 9.11 7.59 -16.01
N GLN A 98 9.06 6.30 -15.69
CA GLN A 98 8.23 5.79 -14.60
C GLN A 98 8.69 6.32 -13.24
N THR A 99 10.00 6.40 -12.99
CA THR A 99 10.55 6.99 -11.77
C THR A 99 10.19 8.47 -11.67
N LYS A 100 10.28 9.22 -12.77
CA LYS A 100 9.84 10.62 -12.82
C LYS A 100 8.35 10.74 -12.45
N GLN A 101 7.49 9.97 -13.08
CA GLN A 101 6.05 9.98 -12.81
C GLN A 101 5.75 9.63 -11.35
N MET A 102 6.42 8.62 -10.81
CA MET A 102 6.28 8.21 -9.41
C MET A 102 6.65 9.35 -8.45
N LEU A 103 7.78 9.99 -8.67
CA LEU A 103 8.27 11.07 -7.81
C LEU A 103 7.45 12.35 -7.96
N ASP A 104 7.01 12.70 -9.16
CA ASP A 104 6.09 13.82 -9.41
C ASP A 104 4.75 13.63 -8.68
N TYR A 105 4.31 12.38 -8.55
CA TYR A 105 3.07 12.06 -7.83
C TYR A 105 3.22 12.09 -6.31
N TYR A 106 4.31 11.52 -5.75
CA TYR A 106 4.46 11.34 -4.30
C TYR A 106 5.16 12.49 -3.60
N LEU A 107 6.21 13.09 -4.16
CA LEU A 107 7.00 14.13 -3.48
C LEU A 107 6.19 15.34 -3.01
N PRO A 108 5.18 15.84 -3.77
CA PRO A 108 4.32 16.93 -3.29
C PRO A 108 3.41 16.54 -2.12
N LYS A 109 3.23 15.24 -1.86
CA LYS A 109 2.32 14.70 -0.83
C LYS A 109 3.05 14.28 0.44
N VAL A 110 4.38 14.40 0.48
CA VAL A 110 5.19 14.07 1.66
C VAL A 110 4.83 15.02 2.80
N GLN A 111 4.44 14.44 3.95
CA GLN A 111 3.99 15.19 5.14
C GLN A 111 5.08 15.30 6.22
N THR A 112 6.20 14.64 6.02
CA THR A 112 7.35 14.78 6.92
C THR A 112 8.15 16.05 6.59
N PRO A 113 8.84 16.67 7.57
CA PRO A 113 9.53 17.95 7.36
C PRO A 113 10.56 17.92 6.22
N LYS A 114 10.80 19.07 5.60
CA LYS A 114 11.95 19.19 4.69
C LYS A 114 13.25 18.83 5.40
N LYS A 115 14.18 18.25 4.66
CA LYS A 115 15.42 17.61 5.13
C LYS A 115 15.21 16.28 5.85
N SER A 116 13.98 15.85 6.19
CA SER A 116 13.77 14.48 6.64
C SER A 116 14.10 13.46 5.53
N ILE A 117 14.21 12.20 5.88
CA ILE A 117 14.48 11.15 4.90
C ILE A 117 13.26 10.96 3.99
N VAL A 118 13.51 10.86 2.68
CA VAL A 118 12.64 10.17 1.73
C VAL A 118 13.45 9.05 1.11
N ALA A 119 13.13 7.82 1.50
CA ALA A 119 13.83 6.65 1.00
C ALA A 119 13.15 6.12 -0.27
N LEU A 120 13.96 5.66 -1.21
CA LEU A 120 13.54 4.89 -2.37
C LEU A 120 13.77 3.41 -2.06
N ASP A 121 12.69 2.65 -2.02
CA ASP A 121 12.68 1.24 -1.70
C ASP A 121 12.76 0.44 -3.01
N TYR A 122 13.99 0.06 -3.38
CA TYR A 122 14.33 -0.59 -4.65
C TYR A 122 14.79 -2.04 -4.40
N GLU A 123 13.84 -2.95 -4.34
CA GLU A 123 14.08 -4.36 -4.00
C GLU A 123 13.40 -5.35 -4.96
N SER A 124 12.74 -4.83 -5.99
CA SER A 124 12.05 -5.62 -7.03
C SER A 124 12.05 -4.87 -8.36
N GLY A 125 11.79 -5.60 -9.45
CA GLY A 125 11.57 -5.03 -10.77
C GLY A 125 12.82 -4.56 -11.52
N ALA A 126 14.04 -4.81 -11.02
CA ALA A 126 15.27 -4.45 -11.73
C ALA A 126 15.34 -5.14 -13.10
N SER A 127 15.82 -4.40 -14.10
CA SER A 127 16.17 -4.97 -15.40
C SER A 127 17.47 -5.77 -15.33
N ALA A 128 17.80 -6.49 -16.40
CA ALA A 128 19.09 -7.18 -16.53
C ALA A 128 20.28 -6.20 -16.66
N ASP A 129 20.03 -4.96 -17.06
CA ASP A 129 21.05 -3.93 -17.23
C ASP A 129 21.33 -3.22 -15.91
N ARG A 130 22.43 -3.61 -15.29
CA ARG A 130 22.87 -3.08 -13.99
C ARG A 130 23.18 -1.59 -14.02
N GLU A 131 23.79 -1.09 -15.09
CA GLU A 131 24.13 0.33 -15.18
C GLU A 131 22.90 1.19 -15.44
N ALA A 132 21.98 0.73 -16.29
CA ALA A 132 20.70 1.42 -16.51
C ALA A 132 19.83 1.46 -15.24
N ASN A 133 19.81 0.39 -14.45
CA ASN A 133 19.17 0.39 -13.11
C ASN A 133 19.83 1.41 -12.19
N THR A 134 21.16 1.48 -12.19
CA THR A 134 21.93 2.43 -11.36
C THR A 134 21.65 3.87 -11.76
N ASP A 135 21.61 4.16 -13.06
CA ASP A 135 21.27 5.50 -13.59
C ASP A 135 19.86 5.91 -13.14
N ASN A 136 18.91 4.98 -13.16
CA ASN A 136 17.54 5.24 -12.71
C ASN A 136 17.46 5.50 -11.19
N VAL A 137 18.16 4.72 -10.38
CA VAL A 137 18.23 4.95 -8.92
C VAL A 137 18.91 6.29 -8.62
N LEU A 138 20.03 6.62 -9.27
CA LEU A 138 20.71 7.90 -9.11
C LEU A 138 19.80 9.07 -9.52
N TYR A 139 19.09 8.94 -10.63
CA TYR A 139 18.08 9.92 -11.03
C TYR A 139 17.05 10.14 -9.91
N GLY A 140 16.51 9.07 -9.35
CA GLY A 140 15.54 9.15 -8.26
C GLY A 140 16.11 9.84 -7.01
N LEU A 141 17.32 9.49 -6.57
CA LEU A 141 17.97 10.09 -5.41
C LEU A 141 18.23 11.58 -5.60
N ARG A 142 18.66 12.01 -6.81
CA ARG A 142 18.81 13.44 -7.17
C ARG A 142 17.47 14.17 -7.05
N ARG A 143 16.39 13.62 -7.58
CA ARG A 143 15.05 14.21 -7.51
C ARG A 143 14.57 14.35 -6.07
N VAL A 144 14.84 13.39 -5.20
CA VAL A 144 14.55 13.47 -3.75
C VAL A 144 15.34 14.62 -3.10
N LYS A 145 16.63 14.73 -3.41
CA LYS A 145 17.51 15.80 -2.92
C LYS A 145 17.04 17.18 -3.41
N GLU A 146 16.74 17.33 -4.69
CA GLU A 146 16.21 18.55 -5.30
C GLU A 146 14.88 18.99 -4.66
N ALA A 147 14.04 18.02 -4.28
CA ALA A 147 12.82 18.31 -3.56
C ALA A 147 13.05 18.74 -2.09
N GLY A 148 14.30 18.79 -1.64
CA GLY A 148 14.70 19.27 -0.32
C GLY A 148 14.64 18.23 0.79
N TYR A 149 14.68 16.94 0.45
CA TYR A 149 14.72 15.82 1.39
C TYR A 149 16.10 15.15 1.42
N THR A 150 16.37 14.34 2.45
CA THR A 150 17.55 13.50 2.54
C THR A 150 17.32 12.22 1.74
N PRO A 151 18.03 12.00 0.63
CA PRO A 151 17.84 10.81 -0.18
C PRO A 151 18.49 9.59 0.48
N VAL A 152 17.75 8.50 0.52
CA VAL A 152 18.19 7.19 1.02
C VAL A 152 17.74 6.10 0.05
N LEU A 153 18.57 5.11 -0.17
CA LEU A 153 18.25 3.90 -0.92
C LEU A 153 18.06 2.74 0.05
N TYR A 154 16.83 2.21 0.11
CA TYR A 154 16.55 0.97 0.81
C TYR A 154 16.59 -0.21 -0.14
N SER A 155 17.21 -1.29 0.31
CA SER A 155 17.20 -2.60 -0.34
C SER A 155 17.86 -3.65 0.56
N TYR A 156 18.12 -4.84 0.02
CA TYR A 156 18.95 -5.85 0.69
C TYR A 156 20.25 -6.12 -0.10
N LYS A 157 21.30 -6.52 0.64
CA LYS A 157 22.67 -6.62 0.10
C LYS A 157 22.76 -7.46 -1.19
N PRO A 158 22.21 -8.68 -1.29
CA PRO A 158 22.27 -9.47 -2.53
C PRO A 158 21.67 -8.73 -3.72
N TYR A 159 20.53 -8.04 -3.55
CA TYR A 159 19.86 -7.33 -4.62
C TYR A 159 20.69 -6.16 -5.14
N ILE A 160 21.26 -5.37 -4.24
CA ILE A 160 22.15 -4.25 -4.63
C ILE A 160 23.35 -4.79 -5.42
N LEU A 161 24.01 -5.84 -4.93
CA LEU A 161 25.22 -6.36 -5.58
C LEU A 161 24.94 -6.96 -6.95
N SER A 162 23.76 -7.55 -7.15
CA SER A 162 23.35 -8.14 -8.43
C SER A 162 22.87 -7.09 -9.44
N HIS A 163 22.16 -6.07 -9.01
CA HIS A 163 21.39 -5.20 -9.93
C HIS A 163 21.88 -3.75 -9.96
N LEU A 164 22.77 -3.33 -9.05
CA LEU A 164 23.20 -1.94 -8.95
C LEU A 164 24.72 -1.80 -8.87
N ASN A 165 25.26 -0.76 -9.45
CA ASN A 165 26.64 -0.32 -9.23
C ASN A 165 26.70 0.53 -7.95
N ARG A 166 26.82 -0.15 -6.80
CA ARG A 166 26.88 0.50 -5.49
C ARG A 166 27.96 1.58 -5.41
N GLN A 167 29.12 1.35 -6.03
CA GLN A 167 30.23 2.29 -5.96
C GLN A 167 29.86 3.64 -6.58
N ARG A 168 29.18 3.67 -7.72
CA ARG A 168 28.65 4.91 -8.31
C ARG A 168 27.64 5.59 -7.39
N ILE A 169 26.73 4.82 -6.79
CA ILE A 169 25.72 5.38 -5.89
C ILE A 169 26.38 6.02 -4.66
N THR A 170 27.29 5.30 -4.00
CA THR A 170 27.93 5.81 -2.77
C THR A 170 29.01 6.88 -3.03
N ALA A 171 29.53 7.00 -4.24
CA ALA A 171 30.38 8.11 -4.65
C ALA A 171 29.60 9.44 -4.72
N GLU A 172 28.38 9.40 -5.23
CA GLU A 172 27.52 10.59 -5.33
C GLU A 172 26.73 10.88 -4.05
N PHE A 173 26.26 9.83 -3.38
CA PHE A 173 25.49 9.89 -2.14
C PHE A 173 26.20 9.06 -1.05
N PRO A 174 27.22 9.60 -0.39
CA PRO A 174 27.89 8.87 0.69
C PRO A 174 26.93 8.51 1.82
N ASN A 175 27.05 7.28 2.34
CA ASN A 175 26.23 6.81 3.45
C ASN A 175 24.71 6.94 3.21
N CYS A 176 24.25 6.64 2.00
CA CYS A 176 22.82 6.71 1.64
C CYS A 176 22.09 5.37 1.77
N LEU A 177 22.76 4.30 2.20
CA LEU A 177 22.18 2.94 2.15
C LEU A 177 21.45 2.60 3.45
N TRP A 178 20.22 2.19 3.34
CA TRP A 178 19.42 1.53 4.37
C TRP A 178 19.22 0.08 3.94
N ILE A 179 19.83 -0.85 4.70
CA ILE A 179 19.97 -2.24 4.26
C ILE A 179 19.18 -3.17 5.18
N ALA A 180 18.32 -4.00 4.58
CA ALA A 180 17.68 -5.12 5.25
C ALA A 180 18.64 -6.33 5.32
N ALA A 181 18.81 -6.88 6.51
CA ALA A 181 19.51 -8.14 6.73
C ALA A 181 19.09 -8.73 8.08
N TYR A 182 18.43 -9.86 8.06
CA TYR A 182 17.84 -10.49 9.24
C TYR A 182 18.65 -11.72 9.65
N ARG A 183 18.79 -11.94 10.95
CA ARG A 183 19.34 -13.18 11.49
C ARG A 183 18.37 -14.34 11.23
N ASP A 184 17.12 -14.13 11.59
CA ASP A 184 16.00 -15.06 11.47
C ASP A 184 14.69 -14.29 11.63
N TYR A 185 13.57 -15.00 11.78
CA TYR A 185 12.24 -14.41 11.99
C TYR A 185 11.76 -14.53 13.46
N SER A 186 12.65 -14.74 14.41
CA SER A 186 12.31 -14.66 15.83
C SER A 186 12.04 -13.21 16.26
N VAL A 187 11.26 -13.04 17.33
CA VAL A 187 11.02 -11.71 17.89
C VAL A 187 12.32 -11.13 18.43
N MET A 188 12.70 -9.95 17.91
CA MET A 188 13.99 -9.35 18.19
C MET A 188 13.87 -7.83 18.32
N THR A 189 14.26 -7.28 19.48
CA THR A 189 14.25 -5.84 19.76
C THR A 189 15.65 -5.22 19.83
N ARG A 190 16.69 -6.00 19.58
CA ARG A 190 18.09 -5.54 19.52
C ARG A 190 18.80 -6.23 18.36
N PRO A 191 19.66 -5.51 17.62
CA PRO A 191 20.40 -6.10 16.51
C PRO A 191 21.49 -7.05 17.01
N ASP A 192 21.61 -8.20 16.35
CA ASP A 192 22.77 -9.08 16.48
C ASP A 192 23.81 -8.70 15.43
N TYR A 193 24.86 -7.99 15.85
CA TYR A 193 25.88 -7.47 14.94
C TYR A 193 26.71 -8.53 14.23
N ASN A 194 26.63 -9.81 14.62
CA ASN A 194 27.24 -10.91 13.86
C ASN A 194 26.57 -11.06 12.47
N TYR A 195 25.34 -10.60 12.33
CA TYR A 195 24.57 -10.61 11.07
C TYR A 195 24.56 -9.26 10.35
N PHE A 196 25.37 -8.31 10.80
CA PHE A 196 25.49 -7.02 10.14
C PHE A 196 25.92 -7.19 8.67
N PRO A 197 25.23 -6.57 7.70
CA PRO A 197 25.43 -6.84 6.26
C PRO A 197 26.78 -6.38 5.70
N SER A 198 27.65 -5.80 6.48
CA SER A 198 29.03 -5.37 6.17
C SER A 198 29.23 -4.93 4.72
N MET A 199 28.86 -3.70 4.43
CA MET A 199 28.97 -3.09 3.11
C MET A 199 29.24 -1.58 3.26
N PRO A 200 30.17 -0.97 2.48
CA PRO A 200 30.40 0.47 2.53
C PRO A 200 29.14 1.26 2.16
N GLY A 201 28.91 2.37 2.86
CA GLY A 201 27.81 3.28 2.57
C GLY A 201 26.53 3.06 3.36
N ILE A 202 26.50 2.09 4.29
CA ILE A 202 25.33 1.82 5.15
C ILE A 202 25.22 2.91 6.22
N ASN A 203 24.06 3.55 6.31
CA ASN A 203 23.70 4.47 7.38
C ASN A 203 22.65 3.89 8.33
N MET A 204 21.76 3.04 7.81
CA MET A 204 20.73 2.36 8.59
C MET A 204 20.69 0.86 8.26
N TRP A 205 20.33 0.09 9.25
CA TRP A 205 20.16 -1.34 9.13
C TRP A 205 18.79 -1.76 9.67
N GLN A 206 17.96 -2.34 8.80
CA GLN A 206 16.75 -3.04 9.19
C GLN A 206 17.14 -4.46 9.58
N PHE A 207 17.17 -4.74 10.86
CA PHE A 207 17.75 -5.98 11.38
C PHE A 207 16.73 -7.08 11.68
N THR A 208 15.44 -6.76 11.62
CA THR A 208 14.34 -7.72 11.74
C THR A 208 13.05 -7.18 11.13
N SER A 209 12.18 -8.08 10.69
CA SER A 209 10.79 -7.80 10.32
C SER A 209 9.80 -8.29 11.39
N THR A 210 10.29 -8.75 12.54
CA THR A 210 9.51 -9.38 13.60
C THR A 210 9.88 -8.85 14.98
N ALA A 211 10.01 -7.52 15.12
CA ALA A 211 10.32 -6.89 16.39
C ALA A 211 9.26 -7.15 17.48
N ILE A 212 8.02 -7.38 17.06
CA ILE A 212 6.92 -7.86 17.91
C ILE A 212 6.21 -9.03 17.24
N ALA A 213 5.51 -9.84 18.00
CA ALA A 213 4.66 -10.89 17.46
C ALA A 213 3.62 -10.29 16.50
N GLY A 214 3.51 -10.87 15.31
CA GLY A 214 2.65 -10.38 14.24
C GLY A 214 3.34 -9.51 13.19
N GLY A 215 4.65 -9.21 13.38
CA GLY A 215 5.49 -8.54 12.39
C GLY A 215 5.53 -7.02 12.55
N TYR A 216 6.72 -6.50 12.82
CA TYR A 216 7.03 -5.07 12.78
C TYR A 216 8.50 -4.92 12.39
N ASP A 217 8.76 -4.15 11.35
CA ASP A 217 10.10 -3.91 10.85
C ASP A 217 10.85 -2.97 11.80
N TYR A 218 12.10 -3.34 12.16
CA TYR A 218 12.83 -2.60 13.17
C TYR A 218 14.27 -2.30 12.76
N ASN A 219 14.65 -1.07 13.03
CA ASN A 219 15.81 -0.45 12.46
C ASN A 219 16.75 0.13 13.50
N VAL A 220 18.03 0.19 13.15
CA VAL A 220 19.03 0.99 13.82
C VAL A 220 19.63 2.00 12.86
N ASP A 221 19.58 3.27 13.24
CA ASP A 221 20.33 4.36 12.61
C ASP A 221 21.74 4.37 13.20
N LEU A 222 22.71 4.12 12.36
CA LEU A 222 24.11 3.94 12.73
C LEU A 222 24.90 5.26 12.76
N LEU A 223 24.43 6.26 12.01
CA LEU A 223 25.17 7.51 11.75
C LEU A 223 24.39 8.79 12.14
N GLY A 224 23.18 8.66 12.66
CA GLY A 224 22.35 9.80 13.05
C GLY A 224 21.61 10.48 11.89
N ILE A 225 21.41 9.79 10.76
CA ILE A 225 20.75 10.35 9.59
C ILE A 225 19.28 10.70 9.87
N THR A 226 18.64 10.00 10.81
CA THR A 226 17.26 10.26 11.23
C THR A 226 17.09 11.57 12.03
N LEU A 227 18.18 12.25 12.38
CA LEU A 227 18.13 13.61 12.94
C LEU A 227 17.86 14.68 11.87
N ASN A 228 18.04 14.33 10.58
CA ASN A 228 17.82 15.28 9.50
C ASN A 228 16.34 15.70 9.42
N GLY A 229 16.13 17.02 9.33
CA GLY A 229 14.79 17.61 9.32
C GLY A 229 14.22 17.94 10.71
N TYR A 230 14.87 17.50 11.80
CA TYR A 230 14.35 17.60 13.17
C TYR A 230 15.20 18.43 14.13
N LYS A 231 16.11 19.24 13.63
CA LYS A 231 16.95 20.12 14.47
C LYS A 231 16.14 21.09 15.35
N ASN A 232 14.95 21.48 14.90
CA ASN A 232 14.05 22.42 15.58
C ASN A 232 12.89 21.72 16.33
N GLY A 233 13.01 20.41 16.58
CA GLY A 233 11.96 19.61 17.22
C GLY A 233 10.93 19.04 16.22
N ASN A 234 9.92 18.37 16.76
CA ASN A 234 8.86 17.79 15.97
C ASN A 234 7.80 18.82 15.56
N PRO A 235 7.21 18.72 14.36
CA PRO A 235 6.06 19.52 13.98
C PRO A 235 4.85 19.17 14.85
N LYS A 236 3.80 20.00 14.79
CA LYS A 236 2.51 19.68 15.44
C LYS A 236 1.87 18.48 14.76
N SER A 237 1.29 17.60 15.56
CA SER A 237 0.53 16.44 15.08
C SER A 237 -0.88 16.83 14.64
N GLU A 238 -1.40 16.17 13.61
CA GLU A 238 -2.77 16.34 13.14
C GLU A 238 -3.72 15.37 13.88
N THR A 239 -4.36 15.84 14.94
CA THR A 239 -5.26 15.05 15.80
C THR A 239 -6.36 14.35 15.00
N LYS A 240 -6.98 15.05 14.04
CA LYS A 240 -8.04 14.49 13.20
C LYS A 240 -7.57 13.27 12.38
N ALA A 241 -6.35 13.29 11.86
CA ALA A 241 -5.78 12.15 11.14
C ALA A 241 -5.55 10.95 12.07
N ILE A 242 -5.13 11.19 13.32
CA ILE A 242 -4.97 10.14 14.33
C ILE A 242 -6.32 9.51 14.65
N GLU A 243 -7.35 10.29 14.94
CA GLU A 243 -8.70 9.81 15.25
C GLU A 243 -9.27 8.96 14.11
N GLN A 244 -9.12 9.41 12.87
CA GLN A 244 -9.55 8.65 11.70
C GLN A 244 -8.79 7.32 11.57
N GLY A 245 -7.47 7.32 11.81
CA GLY A 245 -6.65 6.13 11.79
C GLY A 245 -7.04 5.14 12.90
N GLN A 246 -7.21 5.61 14.13
CA GLN A 246 -7.64 4.79 15.25
C GLN A 246 -9.03 4.18 15.02
N LYS A 247 -9.96 4.95 14.46
CA LYS A 247 -11.27 4.44 14.09
C LYS A 247 -11.17 3.31 13.07
N ALA A 248 -10.30 3.46 12.06
CA ALA A 248 -10.07 2.42 11.07
C ALA A 248 -9.40 1.17 11.66
N ASP A 249 -8.41 1.32 12.54
CA ASP A 249 -7.73 0.22 13.22
C ASP A 249 -8.65 -0.53 14.18
N ASN A 250 -9.50 0.19 14.90
CA ASN A 250 -10.44 -0.37 15.88
C ASN A 250 -11.70 -0.97 15.25
N THR A 251 -11.88 -0.84 13.93
CA THR A 251 -12.99 -1.50 13.24
C THR A 251 -12.73 -3.01 13.18
N PRO A 252 -13.51 -3.84 13.91
CA PRO A 252 -13.27 -5.28 13.92
C PRO A 252 -13.40 -5.86 12.52
N LYS A 253 -12.47 -6.72 12.11
CA LYS A 253 -12.56 -7.41 10.80
C LYS A 253 -13.77 -8.37 10.74
N SER A 254 -14.22 -8.87 11.90
CA SER A 254 -15.47 -9.60 12.04
C SER A 254 -16.72 -8.74 11.78
N ALA A 255 -16.58 -7.43 11.76
CA ALA A 255 -17.66 -6.48 11.44
C ALA A 255 -17.69 -6.09 9.96
N ILE A 256 -16.96 -6.77 9.08
CA ILE A 256 -17.08 -6.53 7.64
C ILE A 256 -18.51 -6.87 7.20
N GLN A 257 -19.17 -5.86 6.64
CA GLN A 257 -20.55 -5.96 6.15
C GLN A 257 -20.61 -5.75 4.65
N VAL A 258 -21.69 -6.23 4.06
CA VAL A 258 -22.04 -5.90 2.68
C VAL A 258 -22.05 -4.39 2.48
N GLY A 259 -21.46 -3.91 1.40
CA GLY A 259 -21.30 -2.50 1.10
C GLY A 259 -20.02 -1.84 1.64
N ASN A 260 -19.31 -2.45 2.58
CA ASN A 260 -18.01 -1.95 3.00
C ASN A 260 -17.04 -1.92 1.80
N THR A 261 -16.08 -1.00 1.85
CA THR A 261 -14.97 -1.01 0.91
C THR A 261 -13.78 -1.68 1.57
N VAL A 262 -13.24 -2.67 0.91
CA VAL A 262 -12.03 -3.37 1.34
C VAL A 262 -10.96 -3.25 0.28
N ARG A 263 -9.69 -3.29 0.69
CA ARG A 263 -8.53 -3.40 -0.18
C ARG A 263 -7.95 -4.79 -0.05
N VAL A 264 -7.67 -5.45 -1.16
CA VAL A 264 -6.89 -6.70 -1.17
C VAL A 264 -5.44 -6.37 -0.81
N LYS A 265 -4.90 -7.06 0.19
CA LYS A 265 -3.52 -6.87 0.62
C LYS A 265 -2.54 -7.21 -0.51
N PHE A 266 -1.43 -6.49 -0.55
CA PHE A 266 -0.33 -6.85 -1.44
C PHE A 266 0.28 -8.19 -1.00
N GLY A 267 0.72 -9.01 -1.97
CA GLY A 267 1.32 -10.32 -1.68
C GLY A 267 0.33 -11.46 -1.50
N VAL A 268 -0.96 -11.21 -1.49
CA VAL A 268 -1.98 -12.28 -1.51
C VAL A 268 -1.96 -13.00 -2.85
N LYS A 269 -1.58 -14.27 -2.85
CA LYS A 269 -1.38 -15.05 -4.10
C LYS A 269 -2.60 -15.88 -4.51
N TYR A 270 -3.53 -16.12 -3.60
CA TYR A 270 -4.63 -17.06 -3.81
C TYR A 270 -5.97 -16.50 -3.36
N TRP A 271 -7.02 -16.87 -4.08
CA TRP A 271 -8.39 -16.73 -3.65
C TRP A 271 -8.68 -17.66 -2.48
N ALA A 272 -9.81 -17.45 -1.80
CA ALA A 272 -10.23 -18.29 -0.68
C ALA A 272 -10.47 -19.78 -1.03
N ASN A 273 -10.53 -20.12 -2.31
CA ASN A 273 -10.64 -21.49 -2.82
C ASN A 273 -9.29 -22.08 -3.25
N GLY A 274 -8.17 -21.41 -2.99
CA GLY A 274 -6.82 -21.86 -3.34
C GLY A 274 -6.41 -21.62 -4.81
N VAL A 275 -7.28 -21.07 -5.64
CA VAL A 275 -6.94 -20.72 -7.03
C VAL A 275 -6.06 -19.46 -7.04
N GLY A 276 -5.08 -19.42 -7.94
CA GLY A 276 -4.17 -18.28 -8.10
C GLY A 276 -4.90 -16.97 -8.36
N MET A 277 -4.50 -15.92 -7.65
CA MET A 277 -5.06 -14.57 -7.81
C MET A 277 -4.21 -13.78 -8.79
N PRO A 278 -4.80 -13.14 -9.81
CA PRO A 278 -4.07 -12.23 -10.68
C PRO A 278 -3.49 -11.05 -9.91
N SER A 279 -2.26 -10.66 -10.23
CA SER A 279 -1.54 -9.58 -9.52
C SER A 279 -2.26 -8.24 -9.53
N TRP A 280 -3.01 -7.95 -10.60
CA TRP A 280 -3.79 -6.70 -10.70
C TRP A 280 -4.93 -6.58 -9.68
N VAL A 281 -5.32 -7.69 -9.02
CA VAL A 281 -6.33 -7.66 -7.94
C VAL A 281 -5.76 -7.10 -6.65
N GLN A 282 -4.49 -7.37 -6.42
CA GLN A 282 -3.78 -6.95 -5.21
C GLN A 282 -3.76 -5.42 -5.10
N SER A 283 -3.81 -4.93 -3.88
CA SER A 283 -3.76 -3.50 -3.55
C SER A 283 -4.91 -2.65 -4.11
N ASN A 284 -5.80 -3.21 -4.93
CA ASN A 284 -7.00 -2.54 -5.40
C ASN A 284 -8.14 -2.63 -4.38
N THR A 285 -9.06 -1.67 -4.47
CA THR A 285 -10.21 -1.59 -3.56
C THR A 285 -11.46 -2.14 -4.22
N TYR A 286 -12.25 -2.85 -3.42
CA TYR A 286 -13.49 -3.49 -3.86
C TYR A 286 -14.59 -3.27 -2.84
N LYS A 287 -15.84 -3.21 -3.31
CA LYS A 287 -17.00 -3.29 -2.43
C LYS A 287 -17.20 -4.75 -2.02
N VAL A 288 -17.56 -4.96 -0.77
CA VAL A 288 -18.02 -6.24 -0.27
C VAL A 288 -19.45 -6.47 -0.74
N GLN A 289 -19.64 -7.49 -1.55
CA GLN A 289 -20.96 -7.88 -2.09
C GLN A 289 -21.69 -8.88 -1.19
N GLN A 290 -20.94 -9.80 -0.58
CA GLN A 290 -21.46 -10.79 0.37
C GLN A 290 -20.41 -11.09 1.43
N VAL A 291 -20.89 -11.55 2.59
CA VAL A 291 -20.04 -12.04 3.69
C VAL A 291 -20.51 -13.46 4.03
N SER A 292 -19.59 -14.40 4.16
CA SER A 292 -19.87 -15.78 4.54
C SER A 292 -18.74 -16.31 5.43
N GLY A 293 -19.00 -16.40 6.73
CA GLY A 293 -18.00 -16.78 7.72
C GLY A 293 -16.78 -15.84 7.68
N ASN A 294 -15.59 -16.39 7.47
CA ASN A 294 -14.35 -15.64 7.38
C ASN A 294 -13.99 -15.19 5.94
N LYS A 295 -14.96 -15.17 5.02
CA LYS A 295 -14.77 -14.83 3.61
C LYS A 295 -15.67 -13.70 3.19
N VAL A 296 -15.17 -12.88 2.25
CA VAL A 296 -15.95 -11.82 1.60
C VAL A 296 -15.91 -12.00 0.09
N LEU A 297 -17.06 -11.76 -0.54
CA LEU A 297 -17.18 -11.73 -2.00
C LEU A 297 -16.92 -10.32 -2.48
N LEU A 298 -15.93 -10.15 -3.34
CA LEU A 298 -15.56 -8.86 -3.90
C LEU A 298 -16.43 -8.51 -5.11
N ALA A 299 -17.10 -7.38 -5.04
CA ALA A 299 -17.92 -6.87 -6.14
C ALA A 299 -17.06 -6.55 -7.37
N GLY A 300 -17.58 -6.86 -8.55
CA GLY A 300 -16.93 -6.59 -9.83
C GLY A 300 -15.99 -7.69 -10.30
N ILE A 301 -15.35 -8.43 -9.41
CA ILE A 301 -14.53 -9.61 -9.75
C ILE A 301 -15.18 -10.92 -9.33
N MET A 302 -16.26 -10.86 -8.55
CA MET A 302 -17.09 -12.01 -8.15
C MET A 302 -16.29 -13.18 -7.59
N SER A 303 -15.27 -12.88 -6.81
CA SER A 303 -14.39 -13.89 -6.23
C SER A 303 -14.33 -13.74 -4.70
N TRP A 304 -14.28 -14.89 -4.02
CA TRP A 304 -14.20 -14.97 -2.57
C TRP A 304 -12.74 -14.83 -2.11
N ILE A 305 -12.52 -13.98 -1.11
CA ILE A 305 -11.23 -13.80 -0.45
C ILE A 305 -11.41 -13.93 1.06
N ASN A 306 -10.37 -14.39 1.78
CA ASN A 306 -10.45 -14.46 3.22
C ASN A 306 -10.44 -13.04 3.84
N VAL A 307 -11.14 -12.88 4.94
CA VAL A 307 -11.17 -11.61 5.70
C VAL A 307 -9.76 -11.20 6.15
N SER A 308 -8.88 -12.17 6.44
CA SER A 308 -7.47 -11.93 6.77
C SER A 308 -6.67 -11.24 5.66
N ASP A 309 -7.10 -11.42 4.40
CA ASP A 309 -6.37 -11.00 3.21
C ASP A 309 -6.84 -9.65 2.66
N VAL A 310 -7.76 -8.99 3.38
CA VAL A 310 -8.26 -7.66 3.04
C VAL A 310 -8.10 -6.68 4.20
N GLU A 311 -8.08 -5.40 3.86
CA GLU A 311 -8.14 -4.26 4.78
C GLU A 311 -9.45 -3.53 4.61
N ILE A 312 -10.09 -3.12 5.71
CA ILE A 312 -11.28 -2.26 5.65
C ILE A 312 -10.80 -0.83 5.37
N ILE A 313 -11.23 -0.28 4.23
CA ILE A 313 -10.90 1.09 3.85
C ILE A 313 -12.01 2.06 4.26
N SER A 314 -13.26 1.63 4.18
CA SER A 314 -14.39 2.40 4.69
C SER A 314 -15.52 1.48 5.13
N VAL A 315 -16.13 1.81 6.25
CA VAL A 315 -17.40 1.22 6.70
C VAL A 315 -18.53 2.10 6.19
N THR A 316 -19.49 1.51 5.51
CA THR A 316 -20.75 2.21 5.24
C THR A 316 -21.58 2.18 6.52
N ASN A 317 -21.67 3.32 7.21
CA ASN A 317 -22.79 3.49 8.15
C ASN A 317 -24.04 3.40 7.29
N ASN A 318 -24.91 2.42 7.56
CA ASN A 318 -26.20 2.27 6.87
C ASN A 318 -27.11 3.46 7.16
N SER A 319 -26.93 4.53 6.39
CA SER A 319 -27.92 5.58 6.21
C SER A 319 -27.67 6.14 4.81
N ASN A 320 -28.39 5.57 3.85
CA ASN A 320 -28.50 5.83 2.41
C ASN A 320 -27.54 5.07 1.48
N PRO A 321 -28.07 4.33 0.49
CA PRO A 321 -27.28 3.64 -0.51
C PRO A 321 -26.65 4.66 -1.47
N ILE A 322 -25.32 4.74 -1.47
CA ILE A 322 -24.58 5.47 -2.52
C ILE A 322 -24.54 4.57 -3.75
N ILE A 323 -25.10 5.08 -4.84
CA ILE A 323 -25.07 4.47 -6.17
C ILE A 323 -23.63 4.40 -6.64
N GLY A 324 -23.02 3.22 -6.60
CA GLY A 324 -21.68 2.96 -7.12
C GLY A 324 -21.76 2.29 -8.51
N ALA A 325 -20.91 2.70 -9.44
CA ALA A 325 -20.79 2.02 -10.73
C ALA A 325 -20.32 0.57 -10.51
N SER A 326 -21.19 -0.39 -10.83
CA SER A 326 -20.84 -1.81 -10.90
C SER A 326 -20.33 -2.15 -12.28
N TYR A 327 -19.43 -3.12 -12.38
CA TYR A 327 -18.93 -3.63 -13.65
C TYR A 327 -19.30 -5.10 -13.81
N TYR A 328 -19.63 -5.48 -15.03
CA TYR A 328 -19.86 -6.86 -15.43
C TYR A 328 -18.77 -7.29 -16.41
N VAL A 329 -18.24 -8.49 -16.24
CA VAL A 329 -17.31 -9.09 -17.20
C VAL A 329 -18.10 -9.99 -18.12
N VAL A 330 -18.13 -9.67 -19.40
CA VAL A 330 -18.83 -10.41 -20.44
C VAL A 330 -18.32 -11.86 -20.50
N LYS A 331 -19.22 -12.79 -20.53
CA LYS A 331 -18.94 -14.23 -20.68
C LYS A 331 -19.28 -14.69 -22.10
N SER A 332 -18.76 -15.84 -22.49
CA SER A 332 -19.16 -16.48 -23.77
C SER A 332 -20.66 -16.73 -23.79
N GLY A 333 -21.33 -16.30 -24.86
CA GLY A 333 -22.78 -16.39 -25.01
C GLY A 333 -23.60 -15.23 -24.43
N ASP A 334 -22.96 -14.26 -23.78
CA ASP A 334 -23.67 -13.06 -23.29
C ASP A 334 -24.06 -12.13 -24.44
N THR A 335 -25.22 -11.50 -24.28
CA THR A 335 -25.64 -10.37 -25.10
C THR A 335 -25.84 -9.15 -24.22
N LEU A 336 -25.67 -7.94 -24.79
CA LEU A 336 -25.85 -6.69 -24.05
C LEU A 336 -27.27 -6.58 -23.47
N GLY A 337 -28.29 -7.12 -24.18
CA GLY A 337 -29.64 -7.21 -23.71
C GLY A 337 -29.83 -8.15 -22.53
N GLY A 338 -29.21 -9.32 -22.56
CA GLY A 338 -29.22 -10.29 -21.47
C GLY A 338 -28.53 -9.75 -20.21
N ILE A 339 -27.39 -9.05 -20.39
CA ILE A 339 -26.69 -8.37 -19.31
C ILE A 339 -27.57 -7.22 -18.75
N ALA A 340 -28.16 -6.40 -19.62
CA ALA A 340 -29.04 -5.32 -19.20
C ALA A 340 -30.23 -5.81 -18.35
N SER A 341 -30.88 -6.87 -18.79
CA SER A 341 -31.98 -7.49 -18.04
C SER A 341 -31.56 -7.97 -16.66
N ARG A 342 -30.37 -8.56 -16.55
CA ARG A 342 -29.79 -9.03 -15.28
C ARG A 342 -29.55 -7.92 -14.28
N TYR A 343 -29.29 -6.69 -14.78
CA TYR A 343 -29.02 -5.50 -13.94
C TYR A 343 -30.20 -4.53 -13.87
N GLY A 344 -31.39 -4.95 -14.34
CA GLY A 344 -32.62 -4.15 -14.28
C GLY A 344 -32.53 -2.84 -15.08
N THR A 345 -31.80 -2.85 -16.20
CA THR A 345 -31.61 -1.71 -17.09
C THR A 345 -31.91 -2.11 -18.55
N THR A 346 -31.73 -1.19 -19.49
CA THR A 346 -31.90 -1.45 -20.92
C THR A 346 -30.53 -1.57 -21.61
N TRP A 347 -30.47 -2.31 -22.73
CA TRP A 347 -29.24 -2.43 -23.50
C TRP A 347 -28.78 -1.08 -24.06
N GLN A 348 -29.70 -0.17 -24.41
CA GLN A 348 -29.37 1.20 -24.81
C GLN A 348 -28.62 1.94 -23.73
N ARG A 349 -29.11 1.81 -22.49
CA ARG A 349 -28.46 2.45 -21.33
C ARG A 349 -27.07 1.87 -21.05
N LEU A 350 -26.90 0.56 -21.19
CA LEU A 350 -25.58 -0.07 -21.07
C LEU A 350 -24.65 0.33 -22.23
N GLN A 351 -25.19 0.45 -23.44
CA GLN A 351 -24.44 0.92 -24.61
C GLN A 351 -23.91 2.34 -24.39
N GLU A 352 -24.78 3.27 -24.01
CA GLU A 352 -24.44 4.66 -23.71
C GLU A 352 -23.40 4.74 -22.57
N LEU A 353 -23.66 4.04 -21.46
CA LEU A 353 -22.83 4.04 -20.27
C LEU A 353 -21.38 3.55 -20.52
N ASN A 354 -21.22 2.70 -21.55
CA ASN A 354 -19.93 2.09 -21.91
C ASN A 354 -19.34 2.63 -23.21
N GLY A 355 -19.98 3.61 -23.84
CA GLY A 355 -19.51 4.19 -25.11
C GLY A 355 -19.43 3.19 -26.25
N LEU A 356 -20.33 2.16 -26.28
CA LEU A 356 -20.28 1.13 -27.30
C LEU A 356 -20.89 1.67 -28.61
N SER A 357 -20.11 1.66 -29.70
CA SER A 357 -20.58 2.07 -31.03
C SER A 357 -21.60 1.09 -31.61
N ASN A 358 -21.52 -0.21 -31.26
CA ASN A 358 -22.45 -1.25 -31.68
C ASN A 358 -22.82 -2.13 -30.48
N PRO A 359 -24.12 -2.22 -30.12
CA PRO A 359 -24.57 -3.03 -28.96
C PRO A 359 -24.39 -4.54 -29.14
N ASN A 360 -24.17 -5.00 -30.35
CA ASN A 360 -23.94 -6.42 -30.67
C ASN A 360 -22.46 -6.82 -30.58
N TRP A 361 -21.55 -5.84 -30.38
CA TRP A 361 -20.11 -6.10 -30.31
C TRP A 361 -19.63 -6.00 -28.86
N ILE A 362 -19.87 -7.09 -28.13
CA ILE A 362 -19.27 -7.33 -26.81
C ILE A 362 -18.49 -8.65 -26.84
N TYR A 363 -17.39 -8.71 -26.13
CA TYR A 363 -16.46 -9.84 -26.20
C TYR A 363 -16.28 -10.49 -24.82
N PRO A 364 -16.13 -11.82 -24.72
CA PRO A 364 -15.76 -12.47 -23.48
C PRO A 364 -14.52 -11.82 -22.87
N GLY A 365 -14.60 -11.52 -21.56
CA GLY A 365 -13.56 -10.77 -20.85
C GLY A 365 -13.73 -9.25 -20.89
N GLN A 366 -14.58 -8.70 -21.75
CA GLN A 366 -14.86 -7.26 -21.78
C GLN A 366 -15.56 -6.82 -20.50
N ARG A 367 -15.13 -5.69 -19.96
CA ARG A 367 -15.66 -5.11 -18.73
C ARG A 367 -16.70 -4.03 -19.08
N LEU A 368 -17.93 -4.27 -18.72
CA LEU A 368 -19.03 -3.33 -18.92
C LEU A 368 -19.40 -2.65 -17.60
N LYS A 369 -19.45 -1.33 -17.62
CA LYS A 369 -20.01 -0.54 -16.53
C LYS A 369 -21.54 -0.79 -16.51
N VAL A 370 -22.04 -1.27 -15.37
CA VAL A 370 -23.47 -1.53 -15.16
C VAL A 370 -23.95 -0.66 -14.00
N THR A 371 -25.03 0.08 -14.19
CA THR A 371 -25.67 0.80 -13.10
C THR A 371 -26.60 -0.16 -12.38
N VAL A 372 -26.38 -0.39 -11.12
CA VAL A 372 -27.41 -0.94 -10.25
C VAL A 372 -28.30 0.22 -9.87
N ASN A 373 -29.44 0.36 -10.51
CA ASN A 373 -30.48 1.24 -10.00
C ASN A 373 -30.86 0.70 -8.62
N GLY A 374 -30.55 1.47 -7.58
CA GLY A 374 -31.02 1.19 -6.23
C GLY A 374 -32.54 1.37 -6.17
N TYR A 375 -33.26 0.35 -6.64
CA TYR A 375 -34.64 0.22 -6.20
C TYR A 375 -34.58 -0.23 -4.74
N ALA A 376 -35.10 0.60 -3.83
CA ALA A 376 -35.55 0.10 -2.55
C ALA A 376 -36.29 -1.21 -2.86
N GLN A 377 -35.87 -2.32 -2.25
CA GLN A 377 -36.55 -3.59 -2.43
C GLN A 377 -38.01 -3.39 -2.01
N ARG A 378 -38.85 -3.04 -2.97
CA ARG A 378 -40.28 -3.03 -2.78
C ARG A 378 -40.70 -4.48 -2.84
N ALA A 379 -41.44 -4.92 -1.88
CA ALA A 379 -41.96 -6.25 -1.83
C ALA A 379 -43.47 -6.22 -1.98
N TYR A 380 -44.00 -7.12 -2.80
CA TYR A 380 -45.43 -7.36 -2.92
C TYR A 380 -45.73 -8.70 -2.28
N THR A 381 -46.77 -8.77 -1.45
CA THR A 381 -47.25 -10.02 -0.89
C THR A 381 -48.40 -10.53 -1.75
N VAL A 382 -48.26 -11.75 -2.30
CA VAL A 382 -49.26 -12.39 -3.16
C VAL A 382 -50.57 -12.55 -2.40
N ARG A 383 -51.67 -12.13 -3.02
CA ARG A 383 -53.02 -12.20 -2.46
C ARG A 383 -53.81 -13.26 -3.23
N ARG A 384 -54.93 -13.70 -2.66
CA ARG A 384 -55.86 -14.61 -3.30
C ARG A 384 -56.37 -14.06 -4.62
N GLY A 385 -56.25 -14.82 -5.71
CA GLY A 385 -56.62 -14.43 -7.07
C GLY A 385 -55.50 -13.72 -7.87
N ASP A 386 -54.30 -13.53 -7.28
CA ASP A 386 -53.20 -13.01 -8.03
C ASP A 386 -52.58 -14.06 -8.95
N THR A 387 -52.09 -13.57 -10.10
CA THR A 387 -51.18 -14.33 -10.99
C THR A 387 -49.86 -13.52 -11.10
N LEU A 388 -48.78 -14.19 -11.40
CA LEU A 388 -47.51 -13.49 -11.58
C LEU A 388 -47.59 -12.42 -12.67
N SER A 389 -48.41 -12.67 -13.71
CA SER A 389 -48.63 -11.70 -14.80
C SER A 389 -49.43 -10.46 -14.34
N SER A 390 -50.49 -10.66 -13.53
CA SER A 390 -51.25 -9.55 -13.00
C SER A 390 -50.46 -8.70 -12.02
N ILE A 391 -49.62 -9.34 -11.20
CA ILE A 391 -48.70 -8.66 -10.28
C ILE A 391 -47.64 -7.89 -11.07
N ALA A 392 -47.00 -8.50 -12.06
CA ALA A 392 -45.99 -7.87 -12.91
C ALA A 392 -46.52 -6.62 -13.63
N GLY A 393 -47.73 -6.73 -14.22
CA GLY A 393 -48.39 -5.58 -14.86
C GLY A 393 -48.70 -4.44 -13.88
N ARG A 394 -49.15 -4.76 -12.66
CA ARG A 394 -49.44 -3.79 -11.59
C ARG A 394 -48.19 -3.09 -11.08
N LEU A 395 -47.07 -3.79 -11.10
CA LEU A 395 -45.76 -3.32 -10.59
C LEU A 395 -44.92 -2.66 -11.69
N GLY A 396 -45.36 -2.66 -12.95
CA GLY A 396 -44.64 -2.09 -14.08
C GLY A 396 -43.34 -2.86 -14.44
N VAL A 397 -43.31 -4.16 -14.16
CA VAL A 397 -42.16 -5.03 -14.49
C VAL A 397 -42.59 -6.19 -15.40
N SER A 398 -41.66 -6.82 -16.13
CA SER A 398 -42.03 -8.00 -16.92
C SER A 398 -42.20 -9.25 -16.01
N VAL A 399 -43.05 -10.19 -16.45
CA VAL A 399 -43.23 -11.50 -15.74
C VAL A 399 -41.90 -12.22 -15.57
N GLY A 400 -41.06 -12.20 -16.61
CA GLY A 400 -39.74 -12.82 -16.58
C GLY A 400 -38.82 -12.16 -15.54
N THR A 401 -38.84 -10.81 -15.43
CA THR A 401 -38.07 -10.07 -14.42
C THR A 401 -38.52 -10.44 -13.01
N LEU A 402 -39.85 -10.47 -12.79
CA LEU A 402 -40.41 -10.81 -11.48
C LEU A 402 -40.12 -12.26 -11.08
N ALA A 403 -40.23 -13.19 -12.04
CA ALA A 403 -39.90 -14.60 -11.84
C ALA A 403 -38.44 -14.83 -11.49
N THR A 404 -37.52 -14.22 -12.28
CA THR A 404 -36.09 -14.37 -12.08
C THR A 404 -35.62 -13.77 -10.75
N ARG A 405 -36.15 -12.58 -10.39
CA ARG A 405 -35.81 -11.93 -9.10
C ARG A 405 -36.20 -12.75 -7.88
N ASN A 406 -37.25 -13.56 -8.02
CA ASN A 406 -37.80 -14.34 -6.92
C ASN A 406 -37.52 -15.84 -7.00
N ASN A 407 -36.62 -16.26 -7.91
CA ASN A 407 -36.27 -17.67 -8.16
C ASN A 407 -37.51 -18.55 -8.48
N ILE A 408 -38.49 -17.98 -9.20
CA ILE A 408 -39.69 -18.69 -9.60
C ILE A 408 -39.40 -19.37 -10.94
N SER A 409 -39.21 -20.68 -10.91
CA SER A 409 -38.98 -21.49 -12.12
C SER A 409 -40.25 -21.75 -12.94
N ASN A 410 -41.41 -21.76 -12.30
CA ASN A 410 -42.70 -21.89 -12.97
C ASN A 410 -43.55 -20.62 -12.68
N PRO A 411 -43.72 -19.71 -13.66
CA PRO A 411 -44.49 -18.48 -13.49
C PRO A 411 -45.97 -18.68 -13.12
N ASN A 412 -46.52 -19.86 -13.34
CA ASN A 412 -47.88 -20.20 -13.01
C ASN A 412 -48.05 -20.71 -11.58
N LEU A 413 -46.96 -20.84 -10.83
CA LEU A 413 -46.98 -21.41 -9.49
C LEU A 413 -46.47 -20.36 -8.49
N ILE A 414 -47.40 -19.60 -7.91
CA ILE A 414 -47.18 -18.68 -6.80
C ILE A 414 -48.21 -18.96 -5.71
N PHE A 415 -47.87 -18.63 -4.47
CA PHE A 415 -48.68 -18.94 -3.30
C PHE A 415 -49.16 -17.69 -2.61
N VAL A 416 -50.41 -17.71 -2.09
CA VAL A 416 -50.94 -16.62 -1.25
C VAL A 416 -50.03 -16.44 -0.02
N GLY A 417 -49.63 -15.21 0.25
CA GLY A 417 -48.68 -14.90 1.31
C GLY A 417 -47.20 -14.91 0.86
N GLN A 418 -46.90 -15.39 -0.34
CA GLN A 418 -45.55 -15.35 -0.89
C GLN A 418 -45.12 -13.88 -1.08
N ARG A 419 -43.91 -13.54 -0.61
CA ARG A 419 -43.34 -12.22 -0.75
C ARG A 419 -42.48 -12.14 -2.01
N LEU A 420 -42.86 -11.27 -2.94
CA LEU A 420 -42.16 -11.06 -4.21
C LEU A 420 -41.42 -9.73 -4.18
N SER A 421 -40.10 -9.76 -4.39
CA SER A 421 -39.28 -8.57 -4.57
C SER A 421 -39.43 -8.02 -6.01
N TYR A 422 -39.59 -6.70 -6.17
CA TYR A 422 -39.76 -6.09 -7.49
C TYR A 422 -39.06 -4.76 -7.66
#